data_6eccdfc7d60b9e27b1893e92407a6392
#
_entry.id   6eccdfc7d60b9e27b1893e92407a6392
#
_cell.length_a   1.000
_cell.length_b   1.000
_cell.length_c   1.000
_cell.angle_alpha   90.00
_cell.angle_beta   90.00
_cell.angle_gamma   90.00
#
_symmetry.space_group_name_H-M   'P 1'
#
loop_
_entity.id
_entity.type
_entity.pdbx_description
1 polymer ?
#
loop_
_entity_poly.entity_id
_entity_poly.type
_entity_poly.pdbx_seq_one_letter_code
_entity_poly.pdbx_strand_id
1 'polypeptide(L)'
;MKVLNILDVKKNVVLSVFVKLNKISIITMKKLLFILLITSLISCSSDEEMNVQPEVQTQETETKPAPSPTQYTLTVTSSEGGSVSTEGGTYDEGTSINITATADEGYQFVGWEGSDETGSELAISINSNINLNAIFQIIESTETFYLSGDIVPIEPFIFYDRELTINGIKLIAAGEIGGQQAVPDTWLYKTAQVFKLLTDKDSDAINSEAQLNMIKTLRGDIGWHQGIPTGQRIAYGGGDEYSPNFLTDIGKQSYEGLEAFEDKLALDDMVWYKNIDSKGTGDDDINEIIEHTLHTLHRFGVRGGVEGSTDALNAESDEQDISNTEIYLAMREAYNNGVFDIEGYGNGDINNQDIWGVLCKEYTYLLTYGMWEFSEFWEGGSLSPEWNDNARTPEGVLANNPLGYELYNSYFKPVISQPSKDVLRTIFKDNDQGDSGYIPD
;
A
#
# COMPACT_ATOMS: atom_id res chain seq x y z
N MET A 1 -22.43 -40.20 -10.79
CA MET A 1 -22.89 -39.54 -12.01
C MET A 1 -23.85 -38.45 -11.58
N LYS A 2 -23.33 -37.27 -11.23
CA LYS A 2 -24.10 -36.09 -10.84
C LYS A 2 -24.07 -35.11 -12.02
N VAL A 3 -25.25 -34.82 -12.53
CA VAL A 3 -25.43 -33.81 -13.58
C VAL A 3 -25.29 -32.44 -12.94
N LEU A 4 -24.22 -31.75 -13.24
CA LEU A 4 -24.00 -30.37 -12.82
C LEU A 4 -25.00 -29.47 -13.56
N ASN A 5 -25.68 -28.62 -12.83
CA ASN A 5 -26.78 -27.82 -13.34
C ASN A 5 -26.21 -26.60 -14.09
N ILE A 6 -26.16 -26.70 -15.42
CA ILE A 6 -25.66 -25.69 -16.36
C ILE A 6 -26.38 -24.31 -16.22
N LEU A 7 -27.50 -24.29 -15.46
CA LEU A 7 -28.30 -23.08 -15.25
C LEU A 7 -27.68 -22.09 -14.24
N ASP A 8 -26.87 -22.56 -13.28
CA ASP A 8 -26.26 -21.69 -12.26
C ASP A 8 -25.04 -20.95 -12.80
N VAL A 9 -24.25 -21.58 -13.66
CA VAL A 9 -23.10 -20.93 -14.32
C VAL A 9 -23.55 -19.79 -15.23
N LYS A 10 -24.69 -19.93 -15.91
CA LYS A 10 -25.22 -18.86 -16.77
C LYS A 10 -25.76 -17.66 -15.99
N LYS A 11 -26.24 -17.86 -14.76
CA LYS A 11 -26.75 -16.74 -13.93
C LYS A 11 -25.61 -15.84 -13.43
N ASN A 12 -24.51 -16.42 -13.02
CA ASN A 12 -23.36 -15.67 -12.50
C ASN A 12 -22.62 -14.89 -13.60
N VAL A 13 -22.50 -15.46 -14.80
CA VAL A 13 -21.92 -14.75 -15.95
C VAL A 13 -22.80 -13.56 -16.39
N VAL A 14 -24.13 -13.71 -16.39
CA VAL A 14 -25.05 -12.62 -16.77
C VAL A 14 -25.02 -11.50 -15.72
N LEU A 15 -24.91 -11.81 -14.44
CA LEU A 15 -24.87 -10.82 -13.37
C LEU A 15 -23.56 -10.01 -13.42
N SER A 16 -22.42 -10.67 -13.66
CA SER A 16 -21.11 -10.05 -13.81
C SER A 16 -21.04 -9.09 -15.03
N VAL A 17 -21.64 -9.49 -16.14
CA VAL A 17 -21.73 -8.64 -17.35
C VAL A 17 -22.64 -7.44 -17.11
N PHE A 18 -23.75 -7.59 -16.38
CA PHE A 18 -24.64 -6.46 -16.06
C PHE A 18 -23.99 -5.43 -15.11
N VAL A 19 -23.21 -5.87 -14.14
CA VAL A 19 -22.47 -4.97 -13.23
C VAL A 19 -21.36 -4.23 -13.98
N LYS A 20 -20.61 -4.91 -14.88
CA LYS A 20 -19.59 -4.26 -15.74
C LYS A 20 -20.21 -3.23 -16.71
N LEU A 21 -21.36 -3.53 -17.32
CA LEU A 21 -22.03 -2.61 -18.23
C LEU A 21 -22.59 -1.37 -17.52
N ASN A 22 -23.09 -1.50 -16.28
CA ASN A 22 -23.56 -0.35 -15.51
C ASN A 22 -22.41 0.56 -15.05
N LYS A 23 -21.23 0.01 -14.66
CA LYS A 23 -20.06 0.82 -14.31
C LYS A 23 -19.53 1.63 -15.53
N ILE A 24 -19.49 1.03 -16.71
CA ILE A 24 -19.06 1.70 -17.95
C ILE A 24 -20.05 2.82 -18.32
N SER A 25 -21.37 2.61 -18.18
CA SER A 25 -22.39 3.62 -18.49
C SER A 25 -22.29 4.85 -17.57
N ILE A 26 -22.02 4.67 -16.28
CA ILE A 26 -21.92 5.77 -15.30
C ILE A 26 -20.66 6.62 -15.56
N ILE A 27 -19.54 6.01 -15.92
CA ILE A 27 -18.29 6.73 -16.22
C ILE A 27 -18.45 7.53 -17.52
N THR A 28 -19.11 6.97 -18.52
CA THR A 28 -19.35 7.64 -19.82
C THR A 28 -20.35 8.80 -19.67
N MET A 29 -21.39 8.66 -18.85
CA MET A 29 -22.32 9.74 -18.54
C MET A 29 -21.66 10.90 -17.76
N LYS A 30 -20.77 10.62 -16.81
CA LYS A 30 -20.05 11.68 -16.10
C LYS A 30 -19.11 12.46 -17.02
N LYS A 31 -18.44 11.82 -17.97
CA LYS A 31 -17.59 12.48 -18.96
C LYS A 31 -18.43 13.30 -19.98
N LEU A 32 -19.61 12.84 -20.37
CA LEU A 32 -20.51 13.58 -21.26
C LEU A 32 -21.11 14.83 -20.60
N LEU A 33 -21.44 14.74 -19.30
CA LEU A 33 -21.97 15.88 -18.55
C LEU A 33 -20.90 16.99 -18.34
N PHE A 34 -19.63 16.61 -18.23
CA PHE A 34 -18.52 17.57 -18.11
C PHE A 34 -18.23 18.31 -19.42
N ILE A 35 -18.43 17.65 -20.56
CA ILE A 35 -18.28 18.27 -21.90
C ILE A 35 -19.44 19.21 -22.23
N LEU A 36 -20.66 18.94 -21.76
CA LEU A 36 -21.82 19.83 -21.99
C LEU A 36 -21.77 21.12 -21.14
N LEU A 37 -21.02 21.14 -20.02
CA LEU A 37 -20.90 22.35 -19.20
C LEU A 37 -19.88 23.37 -19.74
N ILE A 38 -19.00 22.97 -20.64
CA ILE A 38 -17.95 23.84 -21.22
C ILE A 38 -18.43 24.59 -22.49
N THR A 39 -19.53 24.17 -23.10
CA THR A 39 -20.02 24.73 -24.37
C THR A 39 -21.07 25.85 -24.23
N SER A 40 -21.43 26.29 -23.02
CA SER A 40 -22.49 27.27 -22.78
C SER A 40 -22.03 28.70 -22.44
N LEU A 41 -20.77 29.05 -22.64
CA LEU A 41 -20.22 30.36 -22.29
C LEU A 41 -19.56 31.13 -23.47
N ILE A 42 -20.02 30.91 -24.72
CA ILE A 42 -19.63 31.77 -25.83
C ILE A 42 -20.88 32.10 -26.64
N SER A 43 -21.53 33.19 -26.33
CA SER A 43 -22.28 34.02 -27.25
C SER A 43 -22.77 35.28 -26.56
N CYS A 44 -22.21 36.39 -26.88
CA CYS A 44 -22.98 37.63 -27.08
C CYS A 44 -22.27 38.55 -28.05
N SER A 45 -22.97 38.84 -29.10
CA SER A 45 -22.61 39.64 -30.24
C SER A 45 -22.84 41.13 -29.99
N SER A 46 -22.07 41.88 -30.70
CA SER A 46 -22.17 43.29 -31.05
C SER A 46 -23.54 43.78 -31.41
N ASP A 47 -23.91 45.01 -31.07
CA ASP A 47 -24.63 45.93 -31.92
C ASP A 47 -24.16 47.38 -31.69
N GLU A 48 -23.81 48.02 -32.79
CA GLU A 48 -23.47 49.44 -32.94
C GLU A 48 -24.71 50.31 -32.86
N GLU A 49 -24.61 51.44 -32.19
CA GLU A 49 -25.36 52.65 -32.64
C GLU A 49 -24.52 53.91 -32.47
N MET A 50 -24.32 54.56 -33.61
CA MET A 50 -23.78 55.90 -33.76
C MET A 50 -24.76 56.95 -33.19
N ASN A 51 -24.27 57.92 -32.45
CA ASN A 51 -24.92 59.23 -32.42
C ASN A 51 -23.86 60.36 -32.30
N VAL A 52 -24.13 61.42 -33.08
CA VAL A 52 -23.28 62.53 -33.47
C VAL A 52 -23.40 63.65 -32.45
N GLN A 53 -22.26 64.20 -32.08
CA GLN A 53 -21.76 65.49 -31.59
C GLN A 53 -22.75 66.59 -31.05
N PRO A 54 -22.27 67.45 -30.11
CA PRO A 54 -21.43 68.61 -30.55
C PRO A 54 -20.22 68.95 -29.71
N GLU A 55 -19.25 69.49 -30.38
CA GLU A 55 -17.98 70.03 -30.03
C GLU A 55 -18.10 71.13 -28.93
N VAL A 56 -17.37 70.95 -27.81
CA VAL A 56 -17.01 72.02 -26.88
C VAL A 56 -15.50 72.06 -26.72
N GLN A 57 -14.88 73.07 -27.22
CA GLN A 57 -13.48 73.41 -26.97
C GLN A 57 -13.27 73.66 -25.47
N THR A 58 -12.43 72.87 -24.86
CA THR A 58 -11.87 73.16 -23.54
C THR A 58 -10.36 73.11 -23.60
N GLN A 59 -9.74 74.15 -23.09
CA GLN A 59 -8.30 74.43 -23.07
C GLN A 59 -7.53 73.23 -22.47
N GLU A 60 -6.50 72.80 -23.15
CA GLU A 60 -5.42 71.96 -22.64
C GLU A 60 -4.68 72.67 -21.51
N THR A 61 -4.94 72.27 -20.30
CA THR A 61 -4.01 72.45 -19.18
C THR A 61 -3.06 71.26 -19.26
N GLU A 62 -1.82 71.51 -19.66
CA GLU A 62 -0.74 70.55 -19.51
C GLU A 62 -0.63 70.12 -18.03
N THR A 63 -1.25 69.01 -17.69
CA THR A 63 -0.96 68.35 -16.42
C THR A 63 0.34 67.58 -16.61
N LYS A 64 1.40 68.05 -15.92
CA LYS A 64 2.64 67.31 -15.75
C LYS A 64 2.33 65.87 -15.38
N PRO A 65 2.89 64.87 -16.09
CA PRO A 65 2.63 63.46 -15.73
C PRO A 65 2.94 63.26 -14.26
N ALA A 66 2.01 62.64 -13.53
CA ALA A 66 2.28 62.18 -12.18
C ALA A 66 3.45 61.21 -12.22
N PRO A 67 4.37 61.30 -11.26
CA PRO A 67 5.50 60.33 -11.21
C PRO A 67 4.94 58.92 -11.19
N SER A 68 5.47 58.05 -12.05
CA SER A 68 5.12 56.63 -12.02
C SER A 68 5.34 56.09 -10.61
N PRO A 69 4.44 55.30 -10.06
CA PRO A 69 4.62 54.70 -8.74
C PRO A 69 5.91 53.88 -8.70
N THR A 70 6.60 53.90 -7.57
CA THR A 70 7.74 53.02 -7.35
C THR A 70 7.21 51.58 -7.33
N GLN A 71 7.90 50.67 -8.04
CA GLN A 71 7.51 49.26 -8.12
C GLN A 71 8.56 48.34 -7.51
N TYR A 72 8.11 47.28 -6.88
CA TYR A 72 8.95 46.26 -6.29
C TYR A 72 8.49 44.85 -6.75
N THR A 73 9.45 43.94 -6.75
CA THR A 73 9.18 42.53 -7.14
C THR A 73 9.00 41.67 -5.91
N LEU A 74 7.91 40.90 -5.88
CA LEU A 74 7.69 39.80 -4.98
C LEU A 74 7.99 38.50 -5.74
N THR A 75 8.79 37.62 -5.17
CA THR A 75 8.98 36.24 -5.63
C THR A 75 8.55 35.30 -4.54
N VAL A 76 7.68 34.34 -4.86
CA VAL A 76 7.21 33.32 -3.92
C VAL A 76 7.44 31.94 -4.55
N THR A 77 8.08 31.06 -3.80
CA THR A 77 8.35 29.69 -4.18
C THR A 77 7.88 28.73 -3.09
N SER A 78 7.82 27.44 -3.38
CA SER A 78 7.59 26.38 -2.41
C SER A 78 8.68 25.31 -2.51
N SER A 79 9.02 24.72 -1.37
CA SER A 79 9.77 23.47 -1.35
C SER A 79 8.89 22.32 -1.88
N GLU A 80 9.45 21.13 -2.03
CA GLU A 80 8.70 19.91 -2.26
C GLU A 80 7.67 19.68 -1.14
N GLY A 81 6.50 19.12 -1.49
CA GLY A 81 5.44 18.77 -0.54
C GLY A 81 4.38 19.83 -0.34
N GLY A 82 4.26 20.80 -1.23
CA GLY A 82 3.17 21.77 -1.19
C GLY A 82 3.25 22.83 -2.28
N SER A 83 2.29 23.74 -2.24
CA SER A 83 2.13 24.81 -3.22
C SER A 83 1.81 26.14 -2.56
N VAL A 84 1.96 27.22 -3.33
CA VAL A 84 1.62 28.58 -2.92
C VAL A 84 0.56 29.18 -3.84
N SER A 85 -0.29 30.05 -3.28
CA SER A 85 -1.40 30.67 -4.02
C SER A 85 -0.95 31.62 -5.13
N THR A 86 0.31 32.07 -5.15
CA THR A 86 0.90 32.95 -6.14
C THR A 86 2.42 32.79 -6.20
N GLU A 87 3.00 32.89 -7.39
CA GLU A 87 4.47 32.94 -7.60
C GLU A 87 5.02 34.37 -7.43
N GLY A 88 4.16 35.34 -7.15
CA GLY A 88 4.51 36.73 -7.01
C GLY A 88 4.29 37.57 -8.27
N GLY A 89 5.08 38.65 -8.43
CA GLY A 89 4.96 39.60 -9.53
C GLY A 89 5.56 40.94 -9.21
N THR A 90 5.33 41.97 -10.08
CA THR A 90 5.74 43.36 -9.85
C THR A 90 4.53 44.16 -9.39
N TYR A 91 4.67 44.87 -8.28
CA TYR A 91 3.61 45.62 -7.62
C TYR A 91 4.02 47.02 -7.27
N ASP A 92 3.08 47.95 -7.21
CA ASP A 92 3.29 49.30 -6.75
C ASP A 92 3.60 49.32 -5.25
N GLU A 93 4.42 50.26 -4.81
CA GLU A 93 4.75 50.48 -3.39
C GLU A 93 3.49 50.62 -2.54
N GLY A 94 3.43 49.90 -1.40
CA GLY A 94 2.29 49.87 -0.48
C GLY A 94 1.19 48.86 -0.84
N THR A 95 1.31 48.11 -1.95
CA THR A 95 0.34 47.07 -2.29
C THR A 95 0.34 45.99 -1.23
N SER A 96 -0.86 45.59 -0.79
CA SER A 96 -1.05 44.46 0.16
C SER A 96 -1.39 43.19 -0.58
N ILE A 97 -0.67 42.10 -0.30
CA ILE A 97 -0.84 40.78 -0.92
C ILE A 97 -1.07 39.76 0.18
N ASN A 98 -2.07 38.89 -0.02
CA ASN A 98 -2.28 37.69 0.80
C ASN A 98 -1.77 36.48 0.05
N ILE A 99 -0.94 35.67 0.73
CA ILE A 99 -0.33 34.46 0.20
C ILE A 99 -0.76 33.33 1.09
N THR A 100 -1.15 32.20 0.49
CA THR A 100 -1.48 30.96 1.21
C THR A 100 -0.55 29.86 0.75
N ALA A 101 0.07 29.18 1.71
CA ALA A 101 0.81 27.94 1.50
C ALA A 101 -0.12 26.76 1.79
N THR A 102 -0.20 25.82 0.86
CA THR A 102 -1.04 24.62 0.98
C THR A 102 -0.16 23.38 0.93
N ALA A 103 -0.14 22.59 2.01
CA ALA A 103 0.60 21.35 2.05
C ALA A 103 -0.12 20.27 1.24
N ASP A 104 0.66 19.44 0.55
CA ASP A 104 0.21 18.22 -0.09
C ASP A 104 -0.08 17.14 0.97
N GLU A 105 -0.79 16.09 0.57
CA GLU A 105 -1.07 14.97 1.46
C GLU A 105 0.23 14.32 1.96
N GLY A 106 0.31 14.10 3.27
CA GLY A 106 1.52 13.59 3.93
C GLY A 106 2.58 14.65 4.25
N TYR A 107 2.34 15.92 3.97
CA TYR A 107 3.22 17.02 4.33
C TYR A 107 2.55 18.00 5.27
N GLN A 108 3.36 18.72 6.02
CA GLN A 108 2.93 19.86 6.85
C GLN A 108 3.72 21.10 6.47
N PHE A 109 3.04 22.25 6.53
CA PHE A 109 3.71 23.53 6.41
C PHE A 109 4.53 23.79 7.68
N VAL A 110 5.80 24.19 7.53
CA VAL A 110 6.72 24.44 8.65
C VAL A 110 7.01 25.92 8.86
N GLY A 111 6.90 26.72 7.81
CA GLY A 111 7.16 28.17 7.90
C GLY A 111 7.54 28.78 6.56
N TRP A 112 7.82 30.07 6.59
CA TRP A 112 8.26 30.86 5.46
C TRP A 112 9.75 31.22 5.61
N GLU A 113 10.59 30.79 4.67
CA GLU A 113 11.92 31.36 4.54
C GLU A 113 11.78 32.77 3.93
N GLY A 114 12.37 33.77 4.57
CA GLY A 114 12.22 35.18 4.20
C GLY A 114 11.15 35.94 4.99
N SER A 115 10.48 35.31 5.95
CA SER A 115 9.55 35.95 6.89
C SER A 115 9.63 35.29 8.28
N ASP A 116 9.38 36.04 9.31
CA ASP A 116 9.26 35.51 10.71
C ASP A 116 7.85 35.02 11.03
N GLU A 117 6.90 35.12 10.09
CA GLU A 117 5.53 34.63 10.27
C GLU A 117 5.47 33.11 10.19
N THR A 118 4.76 32.50 11.11
CA THR A 118 4.67 31.03 11.26
C THR A 118 3.38 30.42 10.69
N GLY A 119 2.41 31.26 10.32
CA GLY A 119 1.14 30.81 9.75
C GLY A 119 1.26 30.48 8.26
N SER A 120 0.46 29.52 7.78
CA SER A 120 0.38 29.19 6.34
C SER A 120 -0.29 30.30 5.52
N GLU A 121 -0.99 31.23 6.15
CA GLU A 121 -1.53 32.44 5.54
C GLU A 121 -0.64 33.64 5.92
N LEU A 122 -0.14 34.33 4.92
CA LEU A 122 0.78 35.46 5.08
C LEU A 122 0.21 36.70 4.37
N ALA A 123 0.02 37.79 5.13
CA ALA A 123 -0.35 39.08 4.60
C ALA A 123 0.87 40.01 4.62
N ILE A 124 1.30 40.50 3.45
CA ILE A 124 2.47 41.36 3.30
C ILE A 124 2.13 42.67 2.62
N SER A 125 2.86 43.72 2.94
CA SER A 125 2.84 45.02 2.19
C SER A 125 4.12 45.17 1.42
N ILE A 126 4.02 45.48 0.14
CA ILE A 126 5.17 45.59 -0.78
C ILE A 126 5.81 46.97 -0.64
N ASN A 127 6.90 47.07 0.10
CA ASN A 127 7.68 48.27 0.29
C ASN A 127 9.14 48.11 -0.14
N SER A 128 9.54 46.93 -0.60
CA SER A 128 10.84 46.56 -1.13
C SER A 128 10.69 45.27 -1.95
N ASN A 129 11.76 44.85 -2.62
CA ASN A 129 11.78 43.50 -3.22
C ASN A 129 11.77 42.43 -2.11
N ILE A 130 10.89 41.45 -2.24
CA ILE A 130 10.66 40.40 -1.25
C ILE A 130 10.81 39.04 -1.93
N ASN A 131 11.55 38.13 -1.30
CA ASN A 131 11.65 36.72 -1.69
C ASN A 131 11.15 35.89 -0.53
N LEU A 132 10.20 35.00 -0.81
CA LEU A 132 9.59 34.05 0.13
C LEU A 132 9.70 32.64 -0.43
N ASN A 133 9.96 31.68 0.46
CA ASN A 133 9.88 30.27 0.13
C ASN A 133 9.04 29.57 1.20
N ALA A 134 7.92 28.96 0.80
CA ALA A 134 7.10 28.13 1.69
C ALA A 134 7.83 26.81 1.93
N ILE A 135 8.10 26.48 3.19
CA ILE A 135 8.79 25.24 3.58
C ILE A 135 7.77 24.22 4.03
N PHE A 136 7.82 23.05 3.42
CA PHE A 136 7.02 21.88 3.79
C PHE A 136 7.95 20.76 4.25
N GLN A 137 7.46 19.97 5.16
CA GLN A 137 8.15 18.80 5.68
C GLN A 137 7.20 17.61 5.67
N ILE A 138 7.71 16.44 5.35
CA ILE A 138 6.94 15.19 5.49
C ILE A 138 6.42 15.09 6.92
N ILE A 139 5.13 14.84 7.07
CA ILE A 139 4.57 14.42 8.35
C ILE A 139 5.17 13.04 8.60
N GLU A 140 6.22 12.99 9.43
CA GLU A 140 6.61 11.70 9.96
C GLU A 140 5.39 11.16 10.69
N SER A 141 4.85 10.03 10.20
CA SER A 141 3.77 9.35 10.88
C SER A 141 4.28 9.03 12.28
N THR A 142 3.81 9.79 13.26
CA THR A 142 3.97 9.44 14.67
C THR A 142 2.90 8.41 15.06
N GLU A 143 2.47 7.56 14.13
CA GLU A 143 1.74 6.36 14.49
C GLU A 143 2.72 5.50 15.29
N THR A 144 2.69 5.69 16.57
CA THR A 144 3.30 4.81 17.55
C THR A 144 2.70 3.44 17.32
N PHE A 145 3.55 2.47 17.00
CA PHE A 145 3.13 1.08 16.86
C PHE A 145 2.72 0.57 18.22
N TYR A 146 1.45 0.39 18.39
CA TYR A 146 0.87 -0.09 19.63
C TYR A 146 1.01 -1.58 19.70
N LEU A 147 1.69 -2.07 20.70
CA LEU A 147 1.87 -3.49 20.96
C LEU A 147 1.10 -3.95 22.20
N SER A 148 0.56 -3.06 22.98
CA SER A 148 -0.18 -3.42 24.19
C SER A 148 -1.44 -2.59 24.36
N GLY A 149 -2.54 -3.24 24.64
CA GLY A 149 -3.81 -2.61 24.95
C GLY A 149 -4.68 -2.20 23.76
N ASP A 150 -4.20 -2.39 22.53
CA ASP A 150 -4.89 -1.92 21.33
C ASP A 150 -5.61 -3.03 20.54
N ILE A 151 -5.74 -4.19 21.14
CA ILE A 151 -6.66 -5.21 20.61
C ILE A 151 -8.08 -4.73 20.90
N VAL A 152 -8.83 -4.52 19.83
CA VAL A 152 -10.23 -4.07 19.89
C VAL A 152 -11.18 -5.11 19.33
N PRO A 153 -12.41 -5.21 19.83
CA PRO A 153 -13.41 -6.12 19.26
C PRO A 153 -13.82 -5.67 17.86
N ILE A 154 -14.08 -6.63 16.99
CA ILE A 154 -14.65 -6.40 15.66
C ILE A 154 -16.13 -6.75 15.70
N GLU A 155 -17.00 -5.82 15.27
CA GLU A 155 -18.43 -6.02 15.12
C GLU A 155 -18.84 -5.75 13.66
N PRO A 156 -19.65 -6.60 13.07
CA PRO A 156 -20.38 -7.79 13.56
C PRO A 156 -19.82 -9.13 13.06
N PHE A 157 -18.54 -9.37 13.13
CA PHE A 157 -17.94 -10.56 12.52
C PHE A 157 -18.14 -11.82 13.36
N ILE A 158 -18.57 -12.89 12.70
CA ILE A 158 -18.88 -14.16 13.34
C ILE A 158 -17.62 -14.99 13.58
N PHE A 159 -16.65 -14.94 12.67
CA PHE A 159 -15.44 -15.76 12.73
C PHE A 159 -14.26 -15.04 13.38
N TYR A 160 -13.98 -13.81 12.94
CA TYR A 160 -12.96 -12.93 13.55
C TYR A 160 -13.64 -12.02 14.56
N ASP A 161 -13.17 -12.02 15.79
CA ASP A 161 -13.81 -11.30 16.90
C ASP A 161 -13.00 -10.09 17.39
N ARG A 162 -11.75 -9.95 16.96
CA ARG A 162 -10.89 -8.85 17.39
C ARG A 162 -9.82 -8.50 16.35
N GLU A 163 -9.35 -7.26 16.43
CA GLU A 163 -8.30 -6.72 15.57
C GLU A 163 -7.25 -5.94 16.35
N LEU A 164 -6.06 -5.86 15.76
CA LEU A 164 -4.97 -4.96 16.14
C LEU A 164 -4.44 -4.31 14.87
N THR A 165 -4.33 -2.99 14.84
CA THR A 165 -3.77 -2.27 13.69
C THR A 165 -2.31 -1.95 13.92
N ILE A 166 -1.47 -2.26 12.95
CA ILE A 166 -0.03 -1.95 12.95
C ILE A 166 0.42 -1.53 11.56
N ASN A 167 1.09 -0.39 11.45
CA ASN A 167 1.58 0.14 10.17
C ASN A 167 0.56 0.15 9.03
N GLY A 168 -0.70 0.44 9.38
CA GLY A 168 -1.79 0.47 8.42
C GLY A 168 -2.38 -0.89 8.05
N ILE A 169 -1.79 -2.00 8.53
CA ILE A 169 -2.35 -3.33 8.36
C ILE A 169 -3.25 -3.66 9.54
N LYS A 170 -4.42 -4.22 9.26
CA LYS A 170 -5.33 -4.74 10.27
C LYS A 170 -5.08 -6.23 10.45
N LEU A 171 -4.50 -6.60 11.59
CA LEU A 171 -4.42 -8.00 12.00
C LEU A 171 -5.76 -8.40 12.58
N ILE A 172 -6.46 -9.34 11.96
CA ILE A 172 -7.75 -9.82 12.41
C ILE A 172 -7.62 -11.26 12.91
N ALA A 173 -8.05 -11.51 14.16
CA ALA A 173 -7.89 -12.80 14.81
C ALA A 173 -9.22 -13.53 14.99
N ALA A 174 -9.17 -14.82 14.68
CA ALA A 174 -10.32 -15.71 14.85
C ALA A 174 -10.58 -16.02 16.33
N GLY A 175 -11.86 -15.95 16.71
CA GLY A 175 -12.37 -16.27 18.04
C GLY A 175 -12.79 -17.74 18.19
N GLU A 176 -13.47 -18.05 19.31
CA GLU A 176 -14.01 -19.39 19.56
C GLU A 176 -15.24 -19.74 18.71
N ILE A 177 -15.76 -18.78 17.97
CA ILE A 177 -16.98 -18.96 17.18
C ILE A 177 -16.70 -19.93 16.03
N GLY A 178 -17.66 -20.81 15.75
CA GLY A 178 -17.53 -21.84 14.74
C GLY A 178 -16.91 -23.15 15.25
N GLY A 179 -16.67 -23.26 16.56
CA GLY A 179 -16.18 -24.48 17.21
C GLY A 179 -14.67 -24.67 17.16
N GLN A 180 -13.93 -23.64 16.73
CA GLN A 180 -12.47 -23.61 16.82
C GLN A 180 -12.04 -23.00 18.17
N GLN A 181 -10.76 -23.15 18.51
CA GLN A 181 -10.14 -22.40 19.59
C GLN A 181 -9.86 -20.97 19.13
N ALA A 182 -9.95 -20.01 20.06
CA ALA A 182 -9.52 -18.65 19.78
C ALA A 182 -8.00 -18.57 19.61
N VAL A 183 -7.57 -17.77 18.66
CA VAL A 183 -6.15 -17.36 18.56
C VAL A 183 -5.79 -16.58 19.84
N PRO A 184 -4.70 -16.89 20.55
CA PRO A 184 -4.29 -16.12 21.72
C PRO A 184 -3.90 -14.69 21.37
N ASP A 185 -4.19 -13.74 22.27
CA ASP A 185 -3.77 -12.35 22.09
C ASP A 185 -2.25 -12.20 21.99
N THR A 186 -1.52 -13.05 22.72
CA THR A 186 -0.05 -13.11 22.63
C THR A 186 0.46 -13.41 21.21
N TRP A 187 -0.23 -14.25 20.46
CA TRP A 187 0.10 -14.53 19.07
C TRP A 187 -0.16 -13.31 18.16
N LEU A 188 -1.22 -12.59 18.44
CA LEU A 188 -1.53 -11.33 17.73
C LEU A 188 -0.42 -10.30 17.95
N TYR A 189 0.06 -10.15 19.19
CA TYR A 189 1.20 -9.28 19.51
C TYR A 189 2.50 -9.74 18.86
N LYS A 190 2.79 -11.05 18.83
CA LYS A 190 3.97 -11.59 18.15
C LYS A 190 3.93 -11.27 16.65
N THR A 191 2.79 -11.47 16.01
CA THR A 191 2.58 -11.14 14.60
C THR A 191 2.77 -9.64 14.35
N ALA A 192 2.20 -8.80 15.21
CA ALA A 192 2.39 -7.35 15.15
C ALA A 192 3.87 -6.95 15.29
N GLN A 193 4.60 -7.60 16.20
CA GLN A 193 6.03 -7.34 16.36
C GLN A 193 6.83 -7.73 15.12
N VAL A 194 6.50 -8.82 14.46
CA VAL A 194 7.15 -9.19 13.19
C VAL A 194 6.87 -8.14 12.10
N PHE A 195 5.64 -7.69 11.97
CA PHE A 195 5.32 -6.57 11.05
C PHE A 195 6.15 -5.32 11.37
N LYS A 196 6.28 -4.96 12.65
CA LYS A 196 7.11 -3.82 13.07
C LYS A 196 8.57 -4.01 12.65
N LEU A 197 9.13 -5.20 12.83
CA LEU A 197 10.50 -5.51 12.42
C LEU A 197 10.68 -5.45 10.89
N LEU A 198 9.71 -5.95 10.13
CA LEU A 198 9.75 -5.93 8.66
C LEU A 198 9.57 -4.52 8.07
N THR A 199 9.00 -3.61 8.84
CA THR A 199 8.76 -2.21 8.45
C THR A 199 9.61 -1.22 9.25
N ASP A 200 10.74 -1.67 9.81
CA ASP A 200 11.67 -0.81 10.55
C ASP A 200 12.37 0.16 9.60
N LYS A 201 12.08 1.46 9.78
CA LYS A 201 12.63 2.53 8.95
C LYS A 201 14.12 2.84 9.19
N ASP A 202 14.65 2.41 10.33
CA ASP A 202 16.01 2.72 10.77
C ASP A 202 17.03 1.65 10.32
N SER A 203 16.60 0.66 9.54
CA SER A 203 17.48 -0.35 8.94
C SER A 203 18.30 0.24 7.78
N ASP A 204 19.57 -0.13 7.70
CA ASP A 204 20.58 0.46 6.79
C ASP A 204 20.22 0.48 5.30
N ALA A 205 19.39 -0.44 4.83
CA ALA A 205 19.03 -0.57 3.42
C ALA A 205 17.74 0.16 3.04
N ILE A 206 17.02 0.73 4.01
CA ILE A 206 15.68 1.26 3.82
C ILE A 206 15.71 2.67 3.24
N ASN A 207 14.93 2.85 2.18
CA ASN A 207 14.53 4.15 1.69
C ASN A 207 13.25 4.57 2.42
N SER A 208 13.37 5.50 3.36
CA SER A 208 12.26 5.90 4.24
C SER A 208 11.05 6.44 3.48
N GLU A 209 11.25 7.15 2.36
CA GLU A 209 10.17 7.66 1.53
C GLU A 209 9.44 6.54 0.79
N ALA A 210 10.17 5.64 0.17
CA ALA A 210 9.57 4.48 -0.51
C ALA A 210 8.84 3.57 0.51
N GLN A 211 9.41 3.36 1.70
CA GLN A 211 8.75 2.59 2.76
C GLN A 211 7.46 3.29 3.26
N LEU A 212 7.49 4.62 3.42
CA LEU A 212 6.28 5.37 3.77
C LEU A 212 5.19 5.21 2.70
N ASN A 213 5.55 5.22 1.41
CA ASN A 213 4.60 4.98 0.33
C ASN A 213 4.07 3.53 0.35
N MET A 214 4.91 2.54 0.67
CA MET A 214 4.46 1.17 0.92
C MET A 214 3.42 1.11 2.05
N ILE A 215 3.67 1.79 3.17
CA ILE A 215 2.73 1.88 4.30
C ILE A 215 1.42 2.56 3.88
N LYS A 216 1.48 3.66 3.12
CA LYS A 216 0.28 4.33 2.58
C LYS A 216 -0.52 3.39 1.67
N THR A 217 0.16 2.55 0.88
CA THR A 217 -0.50 1.55 0.03
C THR A 217 -1.21 0.52 0.89
N LEU A 218 -0.56 -0.01 1.93
CA LEU A 218 -1.16 -0.94 2.89
C LEU A 218 -2.40 -0.37 3.59
N ARG A 219 -2.39 0.93 3.88
CA ARG A 219 -3.56 1.64 4.46
C ARG A 219 -4.71 1.85 3.47
N GLY A 220 -4.47 1.62 2.19
CA GLY A 220 -5.43 1.94 1.14
C GLY A 220 -5.49 3.43 0.81
N ASP A 221 -4.52 4.23 1.24
CA ASP A 221 -4.47 5.66 0.93
C ASP A 221 -4.14 5.87 -0.56
N ILE A 222 -3.25 5.05 -1.08
CA ILE A 222 -2.79 5.04 -2.49
C ILE A 222 -2.74 3.62 -3.03
N GLY A 223 -2.36 3.47 -4.29
CA GLY A 223 -2.10 2.17 -4.92
C GLY A 223 -3.31 1.56 -5.61
N TRP A 224 -3.15 0.31 -6.04
CA TRP A 224 -4.15 -0.39 -6.87
C TRP A 224 -5.43 -0.80 -6.12
N HIS A 225 -5.39 -0.90 -4.81
CA HIS A 225 -6.54 -1.18 -3.93
C HIS A 225 -6.95 0.04 -3.09
N GLN A 226 -6.71 1.26 -3.59
CA GLN A 226 -7.05 2.50 -2.90
C GLN A 226 -8.50 2.53 -2.40
N GLY A 227 -8.66 2.93 -1.14
CA GLY A 227 -9.94 2.96 -0.43
C GLY A 227 -10.23 1.69 0.39
N ILE A 228 -9.39 0.64 0.27
CA ILE A 228 -9.54 -0.62 0.98
C ILE A 228 -8.24 -0.89 1.75
N PRO A 229 -8.22 -0.76 3.09
CA PRO A 229 -7.03 -1.06 3.89
C PRO A 229 -6.69 -2.55 3.84
N THR A 230 -5.42 -2.86 3.98
CA THR A 230 -4.94 -4.24 4.01
C THR A 230 -5.26 -4.91 5.34
N GLY A 231 -5.70 -6.16 5.28
CA GLY A 231 -5.90 -7.04 6.41
C GLY A 231 -5.03 -8.28 6.35
N GLN A 232 -4.53 -8.73 7.49
CA GLN A 232 -3.88 -10.02 7.67
C GLN A 232 -4.76 -10.90 8.56
N ARG A 233 -5.19 -12.02 8.04
CA ARG A 233 -6.00 -13.00 8.77
C ARG A 233 -5.12 -13.88 9.65
N ILE A 234 -5.57 -14.15 10.88
CA ILE A 234 -4.93 -15.07 11.80
C ILE A 234 -5.99 -16.02 12.33
N ALA A 235 -5.81 -17.31 12.12
CA ALA A 235 -6.77 -18.32 12.54
C ALA A 235 -6.09 -19.50 13.21
N TYR A 236 -6.85 -20.25 14.02
CA TYR A 236 -6.39 -21.47 14.64
C TYR A 236 -6.41 -22.61 13.60
N GLY A 237 -5.29 -23.22 13.38
CA GLY A 237 -5.16 -24.33 12.45
C GLY A 237 -4.30 -25.46 12.97
N GLY A 238 -4.68 -26.71 12.71
CA GLY A 238 -3.98 -27.91 13.12
C GLY A 238 -2.84 -28.33 12.18
N GLY A 239 -2.32 -27.44 11.37
CA GLY A 239 -1.20 -27.75 10.47
C GLY A 239 -1.60 -27.97 9.02
N ASP A 240 -2.87 -28.04 8.70
CA ASP A 240 -3.36 -27.92 7.34
C ASP A 240 -4.57 -26.97 7.29
N GLU A 241 -4.77 -26.41 6.12
CA GLU A 241 -5.80 -25.46 5.77
C GLU A 241 -7.22 -25.92 6.14
N TYR A 242 -7.40 -27.22 6.31
CA TYR A 242 -8.66 -27.88 6.55
C TYR A 242 -8.70 -28.59 7.91
N SER A 243 -8.04 -28.02 8.91
CA SER A 243 -8.07 -28.51 10.28
C SER A 243 -9.53 -28.79 10.72
N PRO A 244 -9.76 -29.87 11.51
CA PRO A 244 -11.11 -30.21 12.02
C PRO A 244 -11.80 -29.05 12.74
N ASN A 245 -11.08 -28.08 13.25
CA ASN A 245 -11.62 -26.91 13.92
C ASN A 245 -12.38 -25.96 12.99
N PHE A 246 -12.13 -26.02 11.69
CA PHE A 246 -12.90 -25.30 10.67
C PHE A 246 -14.14 -26.02 10.18
N LEU A 247 -14.27 -27.30 10.49
CA LEU A 247 -15.27 -28.18 9.87
C LEU A 247 -16.62 -28.14 10.57
N THR A 248 -16.83 -27.29 11.56
CA THR A 248 -18.20 -26.99 11.99
C THR A 248 -18.88 -26.17 10.89
N ASP A 249 -20.15 -26.48 10.61
CA ASP A 249 -20.90 -25.76 9.56
C ASP A 249 -20.91 -24.25 9.75
N ILE A 250 -20.92 -23.77 10.99
CA ILE A 250 -20.88 -22.33 11.32
C ILE A 250 -19.49 -21.75 11.05
N GLY A 251 -18.42 -22.41 11.47
CA GLY A 251 -17.05 -21.96 11.24
C GLY A 251 -16.73 -21.89 9.75
N LYS A 252 -17.11 -22.95 9.01
CA LYS A 252 -16.93 -22.99 7.57
C LYS A 252 -17.73 -21.92 6.83
N GLN A 253 -18.99 -21.69 7.20
CA GLN A 253 -19.80 -20.63 6.61
C GLN A 253 -19.25 -19.24 6.92
N SER A 254 -18.72 -19.04 8.12
CA SER A 254 -18.10 -17.77 8.51
C SER A 254 -16.78 -17.53 7.78
N TYR A 255 -16.00 -18.59 7.53
CA TYR A 255 -14.78 -18.55 6.76
C TYR A 255 -15.03 -18.30 5.26
N GLU A 256 -16.00 -19.05 4.68
CA GLU A 256 -16.46 -18.85 3.30
C GLU A 256 -17.18 -17.51 3.11
N GLY A 257 -17.75 -16.96 4.17
CA GLY A 257 -18.40 -15.64 4.19
C GLY A 257 -17.43 -14.46 4.22
N LEU A 258 -16.13 -14.69 4.11
CA LEU A 258 -15.12 -13.63 4.00
C LEU A 258 -15.29 -12.73 2.77
N GLU A 259 -16.03 -13.16 1.76
CA GLU A 259 -16.43 -12.30 0.64
C GLU A 259 -17.09 -10.98 1.11
N ALA A 260 -17.77 -11.01 2.26
CA ALA A 260 -18.32 -9.80 2.87
C ALA A 260 -17.24 -8.88 3.50
N PHE A 261 -16.02 -9.39 3.69
CA PHE A 261 -14.86 -8.65 4.16
C PHE A 261 -14.03 -8.08 3.04
N GLU A 262 -14.01 -8.73 1.89
CA GLU A 262 -13.21 -8.30 0.74
C GLU A 262 -13.59 -6.91 0.25
N ASP A 263 -14.84 -6.48 0.47
CA ASP A 263 -15.27 -5.11 0.23
C ASP A 263 -14.70 -4.08 1.23
N LYS A 264 -14.09 -4.54 2.33
CA LYS A 264 -13.62 -3.68 3.43
C LYS A 264 -12.12 -3.80 3.68
N LEU A 265 -11.55 -4.96 3.41
CA LEU A 265 -10.14 -5.26 3.62
C LEU A 265 -9.58 -5.95 2.39
N ALA A 266 -8.39 -5.53 1.94
CA ALA A 266 -7.61 -6.28 0.98
C ALA A 266 -6.95 -7.44 1.74
N LEU A 267 -7.41 -8.65 1.45
CA LEU A 267 -6.99 -9.89 2.12
C LEU A 267 -6.23 -10.78 1.14
N ASP A 268 -5.15 -11.36 1.58
CA ASP A 268 -4.45 -12.41 0.84
C ASP A 268 -4.50 -13.71 1.63
N ASP A 269 -3.43 -14.05 2.26
CA ASP A 269 -3.22 -15.33 2.91
C ASP A 269 -3.59 -15.30 4.39
N MET A 270 -3.43 -16.42 5.07
CA MET A 270 -3.78 -16.60 6.47
C MET A 270 -2.58 -17.09 7.26
N VAL A 271 -2.26 -16.40 8.35
CA VAL A 271 -1.34 -16.90 9.36
C VAL A 271 -2.08 -17.92 10.22
N TRP A 272 -1.55 -19.13 10.27
CA TRP A 272 -2.13 -20.22 11.05
C TRP A 272 -1.50 -20.30 12.42
N TYR A 273 -2.26 -20.00 13.47
CA TYR A 273 -1.89 -20.39 14.82
C TYR A 273 -1.98 -21.91 14.92
N LYS A 274 -0.85 -22.57 14.83
CA LYS A 274 -0.79 -24.02 14.76
C LYS A 274 -1.05 -24.66 16.11
N ASN A 275 -1.57 -25.89 16.07
CA ASN A 275 -1.62 -26.73 17.22
C ASN A 275 -0.20 -27.13 17.60
N ILE A 276 0.23 -26.67 18.72
CA ILE A 276 1.59 -26.66 19.26
C ILE A 276 2.09 -28.06 19.65
N ASP A 277 1.24 -29.05 19.69
CA ASP A 277 1.61 -30.40 20.12
C ASP A 277 2.67 -31.10 19.24
N SER A 278 3.03 -30.52 18.13
CA SER A 278 3.83 -31.23 17.14
C SER A 278 5.23 -30.68 16.88
N LYS A 279 5.59 -29.50 17.38
CA LYS A 279 6.82 -28.86 16.92
C LYS A 279 7.64 -28.24 18.03
N GLY A 280 8.86 -28.63 18.11
CA GLY A 280 9.75 -28.38 19.26
C GLY A 280 10.57 -27.09 19.18
N THR A 281 10.41 -26.23 18.16
CA THR A 281 11.21 -25.03 18.02
C THR A 281 10.37 -23.88 17.53
N GLY A 282 10.53 -22.68 18.05
CA GLY A 282 9.86 -21.48 17.56
C GLY A 282 10.20 -21.12 16.11
N ASP A 283 11.08 -21.84 15.46
CA ASP A 283 11.48 -21.61 14.07
C ASP A 283 10.32 -21.86 13.10
N ASP A 284 9.45 -22.85 13.35
CA ASP A 284 8.25 -23.08 12.54
C ASP A 284 7.23 -21.93 12.66
N ASP A 285 7.10 -21.36 13.87
CA ASP A 285 6.20 -20.22 14.10
C ASP A 285 6.75 -18.96 13.44
N ILE A 286 8.08 -18.79 13.45
CA ILE A 286 8.75 -17.71 12.73
C ILE A 286 8.48 -17.83 11.23
N ASN A 287 8.63 -19.03 10.67
CA ASN A 287 8.36 -19.28 9.25
C ASN A 287 6.93 -18.93 8.89
N GLU A 288 5.96 -19.47 9.62
CA GLU A 288 4.53 -19.26 9.39
C GLU A 288 4.18 -17.78 9.32
N ILE A 289 4.65 -16.99 10.29
CA ILE A 289 4.33 -15.56 10.30
C ILE A 289 5.07 -14.80 9.19
N ILE A 290 6.37 -15.04 8.99
CA ILE A 290 7.15 -14.28 8.01
C ILE A 290 6.67 -14.58 6.60
N GLU A 291 6.42 -15.84 6.25
CA GLU A 291 5.92 -16.25 4.95
C GLU A 291 4.64 -15.49 4.59
N HIS A 292 3.59 -15.64 5.39
CA HIS A 292 2.29 -15.03 5.09
C HIS A 292 2.29 -13.50 5.24
N THR A 293 3.17 -12.97 6.11
CA THR A 293 3.37 -11.51 6.20
C THR A 293 4.06 -10.97 4.96
N LEU A 294 5.06 -11.67 4.42
CA LEU A 294 5.73 -11.28 3.17
C LEU A 294 4.76 -11.34 1.99
N HIS A 295 3.90 -12.36 1.89
CA HIS A 295 2.86 -12.41 0.87
C HIS A 295 2.00 -11.14 0.89
N THR A 296 1.53 -10.77 2.07
CA THR A 296 0.70 -9.57 2.26
C THR A 296 1.47 -8.28 1.92
N LEU A 297 2.71 -8.14 2.40
CA LEU A 297 3.54 -6.96 2.12
C LEU A 297 3.89 -6.83 0.63
N HIS A 298 4.28 -7.92 -0.02
CA HIS A 298 4.63 -7.90 -1.44
C HIS A 298 3.44 -7.51 -2.31
N ARG A 299 2.28 -8.12 -2.07
CA ARG A 299 1.08 -7.91 -2.88
C ARG A 299 0.42 -6.57 -2.65
N PHE A 300 0.20 -6.17 -1.39
CA PHE A 300 -0.61 -5.01 -1.05
C PHE A 300 0.20 -3.78 -0.65
N GLY A 301 1.47 -3.93 -0.27
CA GLY A 301 2.32 -2.83 0.13
C GLY A 301 3.30 -2.42 -0.97
N VAL A 302 4.19 -3.33 -1.35
CA VAL A 302 5.25 -3.05 -2.32
C VAL A 302 4.67 -2.77 -3.70
N ARG A 303 3.75 -3.61 -4.17
CA ARG A 303 3.05 -3.38 -5.43
C ARG A 303 2.18 -2.13 -5.35
N GLY A 304 2.59 -1.09 -6.04
CA GLY A 304 1.93 0.22 -6.06
C GLY A 304 2.46 1.22 -5.02
N GLY A 305 3.27 0.78 -4.05
CA GLY A 305 3.94 1.65 -3.09
C GLY A 305 5.37 2.02 -3.50
N VAL A 306 6.03 1.17 -4.31
CA VAL A 306 7.36 1.43 -4.84
C VAL A 306 7.26 1.85 -6.31
N GLU A 307 8.06 2.81 -6.74
CA GLU A 307 8.05 3.29 -8.12
C GLU A 307 8.30 2.14 -9.10
N GLY A 308 7.46 2.04 -10.12
CA GLY A 308 7.52 0.99 -11.15
C GLY A 308 6.94 -0.36 -10.73
N SER A 309 6.64 -0.59 -9.45
CA SER A 309 6.22 -1.91 -8.95
C SER A 309 4.81 -2.34 -9.37
N THR A 310 3.93 -1.42 -9.71
CA THR A 310 2.51 -1.73 -10.00
C THR A 310 2.34 -2.77 -11.10
N ASP A 311 3.04 -2.58 -12.22
CA ASP A 311 3.01 -3.50 -13.36
C ASP A 311 4.05 -4.62 -13.21
N ALA A 312 5.24 -4.29 -12.66
CA ALA A 312 6.34 -5.23 -12.49
C ALA A 312 5.99 -6.41 -11.56
N LEU A 313 5.27 -6.12 -10.47
CA LEU A 313 4.87 -7.12 -9.45
C LEU A 313 3.42 -7.57 -9.59
N ASN A 314 2.81 -7.35 -10.74
CA ASN A 314 1.45 -7.82 -10.96
C ASN A 314 1.41 -9.33 -11.14
N ALA A 315 0.73 -10.02 -10.20
CA ALA A 315 0.55 -11.47 -10.16
C ALA A 315 -0.93 -11.90 -10.30
N GLU A 316 -1.85 -10.99 -10.70
CA GLU A 316 -3.29 -11.28 -10.85
C GLU A 316 -3.57 -12.03 -12.17
N SER A 317 -3.16 -13.32 -12.22
CA SER A 317 -3.25 -14.15 -13.44
C SER A 317 -4.67 -14.53 -13.86
N ASP A 318 -5.60 -14.54 -12.94
CA ASP A 318 -7.03 -14.78 -13.16
C ASP A 318 -7.75 -13.58 -13.78
N GLU A 319 -7.18 -12.38 -13.69
CA GLU A 319 -7.76 -11.17 -14.28
C GLU A 319 -7.10 -10.79 -15.63
N GLN A 320 -5.83 -11.13 -15.82
CA GLN A 320 -5.04 -10.71 -16.97
C GLN A 320 -3.83 -11.61 -17.26
N ASP A 321 -3.27 -11.47 -18.46
CA ASP A 321 -2.01 -12.14 -18.84
C ASP A 321 -0.81 -11.45 -18.15
N ILE A 322 -0.17 -12.16 -17.21
CA ILE A 322 1.00 -11.68 -16.46
C ILE A 322 2.33 -12.14 -17.05
N SER A 323 2.34 -12.83 -18.18
CA SER A 323 3.54 -13.48 -18.76
C SER A 323 4.71 -12.53 -19.05
N ASN A 324 4.47 -11.22 -19.07
CA ASN A 324 5.47 -10.19 -19.33
C ASN A 324 5.82 -9.36 -18.08
N THR A 325 5.26 -9.67 -16.91
CA THR A 325 5.59 -8.97 -15.67
C THR A 325 6.97 -9.41 -15.16
N GLU A 326 7.68 -8.51 -14.48
CA GLU A 326 9.02 -8.82 -13.96
C GLU A 326 8.99 -9.98 -12.97
N ILE A 327 7.96 -10.01 -12.09
CA ILE A 327 7.78 -11.08 -11.10
C ILE A 327 7.60 -12.44 -11.79
N TYR A 328 6.77 -12.52 -12.84
CA TYR A 328 6.57 -13.77 -13.57
C TYR A 328 7.85 -14.22 -14.30
N LEU A 329 8.55 -13.29 -14.94
CA LEU A 329 9.79 -13.59 -15.65
C LEU A 329 10.89 -14.07 -14.70
N ALA A 330 11.01 -13.46 -13.53
CA ALA A 330 11.96 -13.86 -12.48
C ALA A 330 11.62 -15.25 -11.91
N MET A 331 10.36 -15.49 -11.61
CA MET A 331 9.85 -16.80 -11.17
C MET A 331 10.11 -17.88 -12.22
N ARG A 332 9.82 -17.57 -13.48
CA ARG A 332 10.02 -18.50 -14.61
C ARG A 332 11.50 -18.84 -14.84
N GLU A 333 12.39 -17.88 -14.65
CA GLU A 333 13.83 -18.10 -14.68
C GLU A 333 14.27 -19.04 -13.55
N ALA A 334 13.81 -18.80 -12.31
CA ALA A 334 14.11 -19.67 -11.17
C ALA A 334 13.67 -21.12 -11.41
N TYR A 335 12.46 -21.31 -11.93
CA TYR A 335 11.98 -22.64 -12.33
C TYR A 335 12.86 -23.29 -13.42
N ASN A 336 13.17 -22.56 -14.48
CA ASN A 336 13.96 -23.07 -15.60
C ASN A 336 15.39 -23.45 -15.19
N ASN A 337 15.94 -22.77 -14.19
CA ASN A 337 17.28 -23.03 -13.67
C ASN A 337 17.30 -24.05 -12.50
N GLY A 338 16.15 -24.63 -12.17
CA GLY A 338 16.02 -25.60 -11.09
C GLY A 338 16.23 -25.02 -9.68
N VAL A 339 15.98 -23.71 -9.53
CA VAL A 339 16.01 -23.03 -8.23
C VAL A 339 14.67 -23.19 -7.52
N PHE A 340 13.56 -22.96 -8.22
CA PHE A 340 12.20 -23.06 -7.70
C PHE A 340 11.53 -24.35 -8.19
N ASP A 341 11.16 -25.23 -7.27
CA ASP A 341 10.42 -26.46 -7.53
C ASP A 341 8.92 -26.20 -7.33
N ILE A 342 8.12 -26.60 -8.29
CA ILE A 342 6.67 -26.37 -8.30
C ILE A 342 5.86 -27.66 -8.25
N GLU A 343 6.47 -28.82 -7.92
CA GLU A 343 5.76 -30.10 -7.88
C GLU A 343 4.56 -30.07 -6.91
N GLY A 344 4.65 -29.29 -5.81
CA GLY A 344 3.59 -29.09 -4.83
C GLY A 344 2.40 -28.26 -5.35
N TYR A 345 2.54 -27.56 -6.47
CA TYR A 345 1.55 -26.62 -6.97
C TYR A 345 0.93 -27.09 -8.28
N GLY A 346 -0.39 -27.23 -8.33
CA GLY A 346 -1.14 -27.47 -9.56
C GLY A 346 -0.65 -28.65 -10.43
N ASN A 347 -0.17 -29.71 -9.81
CA ASN A 347 0.47 -30.89 -10.46
C ASN A 347 1.80 -30.57 -11.17
N GLY A 348 2.51 -29.55 -10.78
CA GLY A 348 3.81 -29.18 -11.35
C GLY A 348 3.78 -28.65 -12.79
N ASP A 349 2.61 -28.23 -13.30
CA ASP A 349 2.50 -27.70 -14.66
C ASP A 349 2.71 -26.18 -14.70
N ILE A 350 3.93 -25.76 -14.96
CA ILE A 350 4.32 -24.35 -15.11
C ILE A 350 3.55 -23.61 -16.23
N ASN A 351 2.92 -24.31 -17.15
CA ASN A 351 2.14 -23.70 -18.24
C ASN A 351 0.67 -23.53 -17.89
N ASN A 352 0.24 -24.03 -16.72
CA ASN A 352 -1.09 -23.78 -16.19
C ASN A 352 -1.19 -22.32 -15.68
N GLN A 353 -1.88 -21.46 -16.43
CA GLN A 353 -2.04 -20.05 -16.09
C GLN A 353 -2.85 -19.82 -14.81
N ASP A 354 -3.73 -20.75 -14.46
CA ASP A 354 -4.60 -20.64 -13.27
C ASP A 354 -3.78 -20.64 -11.96
N ILE A 355 -2.54 -21.15 -11.98
CA ILE A 355 -1.67 -21.18 -10.79
C ILE A 355 -0.57 -20.12 -10.81
N TRP A 356 -0.41 -19.34 -11.87
CA TRP A 356 0.71 -18.38 -11.96
C TRP A 356 0.71 -17.36 -10.84
N GLY A 357 -0.45 -16.88 -10.43
CA GLY A 357 -0.57 -15.96 -9.29
C GLY A 357 -0.04 -16.57 -8.01
N VAL A 358 -0.41 -17.82 -7.71
CA VAL A 358 0.12 -18.56 -6.56
C VAL A 358 1.61 -18.79 -6.69
N LEU A 359 2.09 -19.24 -7.85
CA LEU A 359 3.54 -19.44 -8.06
C LEU A 359 4.35 -18.17 -7.86
N CYS A 360 3.88 -17.03 -8.34
CA CYS A 360 4.55 -15.74 -8.12
C CYS A 360 4.57 -15.35 -6.64
N LYS A 361 3.49 -15.61 -5.91
CA LYS A 361 3.36 -15.35 -4.48
C LYS A 361 4.38 -16.19 -3.70
N GLU A 362 4.38 -17.51 -3.88
CA GLU A 362 5.30 -18.44 -3.22
C GLU A 362 6.77 -18.14 -3.58
N TYR A 363 7.04 -17.91 -4.84
CA TYR A 363 8.36 -17.53 -5.34
C TYR A 363 8.92 -16.30 -4.61
N THR A 364 8.13 -15.26 -4.35
CA THR A 364 8.65 -14.02 -3.77
C THR A 364 9.08 -14.15 -2.32
N TYR A 365 8.40 -14.97 -1.51
CA TYR A 365 8.86 -15.19 -0.14
C TYR A 365 10.10 -16.09 -0.11
N LEU A 366 10.14 -17.16 -0.94
CA LEU A 366 11.32 -18.03 -1.04
C LEU A 366 12.55 -17.28 -1.55
N LEU A 367 12.38 -16.40 -2.56
CA LEU A 367 13.41 -15.48 -3.00
C LEU A 367 13.92 -14.61 -1.84
N THR A 368 13.00 -14.03 -1.07
CA THR A 368 13.35 -13.20 0.08
C THR A 368 14.09 -13.99 1.14
N TYR A 369 13.68 -15.24 1.41
CA TYR A 369 14.39 -16.16 2.31
C TYR A 369 15.80 -16.48 1.82
N GLY A 370 15.98 -16.71 0.53
CA GLY A 370 17.30 -16.91 -0.09
C GLY A 370 18.19 -15.68 0.09
N MET A 371 17.65 -14.48 -0.14
CA MET A 371 18.37 -13.22 0.03
C MET A 371 18.69 -12.89 1.50
N TRP A 372 17.90 -13.36 2.46
CA TRP A 372 18.10 -13.17 3.90
C TRP A 372 18.86 -14.32 4.59
N GLU A 373 19.12 -15.40 3.86
CA GLU A 373 19.70 -16.62 4.42
C GLU A 373 18.84 -17.22 5.55
N PHE A 374 17.51 -17.22 5.38
CA PHE A 374 16.52 -17.65 6.38
C PHE A 374 16.10 -19.12 6.23
N SER A 375 16.81 -19.90 5.44
CA SER A 375 16.47 -21.30 5.18
C SER A 375 16.31 -22.16 6.45
N GLU A 376 16.93 -21.77 7.56
CA GLU A 376 16.85 -22.49 8.82
C GLU A 376 15.51 -22.38 9.54
N PHE A 377 14.69 -21.35 9.21
CA PHE A 377 13.35 -21.21 9.76
C PHE A 377 12.31 -22.08 9.05
N TRP A 378 12.61 -22.49 7.82
CA TRP A 378 11.69 -23.31 7.04
C TRP A 378 11.58 -24.73 7.59
N GLU A 379 10.46 -25.39 7.38
CA GLU A 379 10.19 -26.74 7.84
C GLU A 379 11.34 -27.71 7.47
N GLY A 380 11.90 -28.36 8.46
CA GLY A 380 13.06 -29.22 8.27
C GLY A 380 14.41 -28.52 8.18
N GLY A 381 14.48 -27.20 8.41
CA GLY A 381 15.70 -26.42 8.45
C GLY A 381 16.36 -26.17 7.08
N SER A 382 15.57 -26.34 6.03
CA SER A 382 16.09 -26.16 4.68
C SER A 382 14.98 -25.80 3.70
N LEU A 383 14.99 -24.89 2.89
CA LEU A 383 13.93 -24.54 1.92
C LEU A 383 13.60 -25.66 0.90
N SER A 384 14.14 -26.89 1.05
CA SER A 384 13.88 -28.01 0.15
C SER A 384 12.54 -28.71 0.45
N PRO A 385 11.82 -29.21 -0.58
CA PRO A 385 12.29 -29.24 -1.99
C PRO A 385 12.06 -27.96 -2.77
N GLU A 386 11.27 -27.02 -2.26
CA GLU A 386 10.74 -25.89 -3.03
C GLU A 386 11.80 -24.90 -3.51
N TRP A 387 12.88 -24.74 -2.75
CA TRP A 387 13.98 -23.85 -3.10
C TRP A 387 15.34 -24.55 -2.99
N ASN A 388 16.10 -24.50 -4.07
CA ASN A 388 17.35 -25.23 -4.19
C ASN A 388 18.48 -24.62 -3.35
N ASP A 389 19.38 -25.49 -2.83
CA ASP A 389 20.54 -25.11 -2.02
C ASP A 389 21.46 -24.08 -2.69
N ASN A 390 21.52 -24.07 -4.03
CA ASN A 390 22.39 -23.18 -4.80
C ASN A 390 21.91 -21.72 -4.82
N ALA A 391 20.73 -21.40 -4.28
CA ALA A 391 20.16 -20.06 -4.26
C ALA A 391 19.72 -19.61 -2.85
N ARG A 392 20.35 -20.15 -1.78
CA ARG A 392 20.03 -19.81 -0.38
C ARG A 392 20.86 -18.68 0.20
N THR A 393 21.66 -18.02 -0.64
CA THR A 393 22.44 -16.83 -0.32
C THR A 393 22.29 -15.80 -1.41
N PRO A 394 22.55 -14.51 -1.14
CA PRO A 394 22.51 -13.47 -2.17
C PRO A 394 23.38 -13.78 -3.40
N GLU A 395 24.58 -14.32 -3.20
CA GLU A 395 25.48 -14.73 -4.27
C GLU A 395 24.92 -15.91 -5.07
N GLY A 396 24.29 -16.85 -4.37
CA GLY A 396 23.64 -18.00 -5.00
C GLY A 396 22.42 -17.57 -5.84
N VAL A 397 21.59 -16.67 -5.32
CA VAL A 397 20.48 -16.06 -6.08
C VAL A 397 21.00 -15.32 -7.30
N LEU A 398 22.00 -14.45 -7.16
CA LEU A 398 22.60 -13.74 -8.29
C LEU A 398 23.12 -14.70 -9.39
N ALA A 399 23.71 -15.80 -8.99
CA ALA A 399 24.29 -16.77 -9.92
C ALA A 399 23.23 -17.63 -10.64
N ASN A 400 22.14 -18.00 -9.97
CA ASN A 400 21.18 -18.98 -10.45
C ASN A 400 19.79 -18.39 -10.79
N ASN A 401 19.47 -17.20 -10.28
CA ASN A 401 18.25 -16.46 -10.59
C ASN A 401 18.52 -14.93 -10.62
N PRO A 402 19.31 -14.45 -11.58
CA PRO A 402 19.68 -13.04 -11.69
C PRO A 402 18.48 -12.09 -11.81
N LEU A 403 17.40 -12.47 -12.51
CA LEU A 403 16.19 -11.65 -12.59
C LEU A 403 15.54 -11.51 -11.20
N GLY A 404 15.55 -12.57 -10.39
CA GLY A 404 15.07 -12.51 -9.01
C GLY A 404 15.95 -11.63 -8.13
N TYR A 405 17.26 -11.70 -8.29
CA TYR A 405 18.18 -10.82 -7.58
C TYR A 405 17.91 -9.34 -7.86
N GLU A 406 17.70 -8.97 -9.12
CA GLU A 406 17.35 -7.61 -9.52
C GLU A 406 15.96 -7.21 -8.99
N LEU A 407 14.96 -8.09 -9.06
CA LEU A 407 13.62 -7.86 -8.55
C LEU A 407 13.66 -7.52 -7.04
N TYR A 408 14.37 -8.33 -6.26
CA TYR A 408 14.53 -8.13 -4.82
C TYR A 408 15.20 -6.78 -4.51
N ASN A 409 16.33 -6.48 -5.16
CA ASN A 409 17.07 -5.23 -4.90
C ASN A 409 16.30 -3.99 -5.35
N SER A 410 15.48 -4.08 -6.40
CA SER A 410 14.69 -2.96 -6.93
C SER A 410 13.46 -2.65 -6.10
N TYR A 411 12.76 -3.67 -5.61
CA TYR A 411 11.42 -3.47 -5.05
C TYR A 411 11.29 -3.86 -3.57
N PHE A 412 11.96 -4.93 -3.11
CA PHE A 412 11.76 -5.44 -1.74
C PHE A 412 12.75 -4.85 -0.76
N LYS A 413 14.03 -4.95 -1.05
CA LYS A 413 15.11 -4.45 -0.21
C LYS A 413 14.99 -3.00 0.24
N PRO A 414 14.51 -2.07 -0.61
CA PRO A 414 14.41 -0.66 -0.21
C PRO A 414 13.32 -0.39 0.82
N VAL A 415 12.35 -1.30 1.02
CA VAL A 415 11.14 -1.03 1.81
C VAL A 415 10.82 -2.09 2.86
N ILE A 416 11.39 -3.29 2.76
CA ILE A 416 11.21 -4.37 3.74
C ILE A 416 12.53 -4.63 4.47
N SER A 417 12.53 -4.41 5.77
CA SER A 417 13.70 -4.63 6.62
C SER A 417 13.89 -6.11 6.92
N GLN A 418 15.13 -6.57 6.87
CA GLN A 418 15.48 -7.92 7.31
C GLN A 418 15.57 -7.96 8.83
N PRO A 419 14.70 -8.71 9.53
CA PRO A 419 14.79 -8.83 10.98
C PRO A 419 15.99 -9.69 11.42
N SER A 420 16.49 -9.42 12.62
CA SER A 420 17.53 -10.26 13.23
C SER A 420 16.96 -11.62 13.62
N LYS A 421 17.67 -12.70 13.27
CA LYS A 421 17.31 -14.08 13.65
C LYS A 421 17.22 -14.25 15.19
N ASP A 422 18.15 -13.63 15.93
CA ASP A 422 18.16 -13.70 17.40
C ASP A 422 16.96 -12.99 18.01
N VAL A 423 16.54 -11.86 17.43
CA VAL A 423 15.33 -11.13 17.85
C VAL A 423 14.09 -11.97 17.59
N LEU A 424 13.95 -12.55 16.40
CA LEU A 424 12.84 -13.44 16.06
C LEU A 424 12.78 -14.63 17.04
N ARG A 425 13.89 -15.32 17.30
CA ARG A 425 13.94 -16.43 18.26
C ARG A 425 13.66 -15.99 19.70
N THR A 426 13.92 -14.74 20.03
CA THR A 426 13.54 -14.19 21.34
C THR A 426 12.03 -14.03 21.47
N ILE A 427 11.36 -13.56 20.42
CA ILE A 427 9.90 -13.41 20.37
C ILE A 427 9.22 -14.78 20.49
N PHE A 428 9.74 -15.81 19.81
CA PHE A 428 9.12 -17.13 19.71
C PHE A 428 9.78 -18.21 20.58
N LYS A 429 10.54 -17.81 21.60
CA LYS A 429 11.32 -18.77 22.44
C LYS A 429 10.51 -19.76 23.24
N ASP A 430 9.23 -19.50 23.43
CA ASP A 430 8.29 -20.34 24.18
C ASP A 430 7.64 -21.42 23.33
N ASN A 431 8.06 -21.58 22.06
CA ASN A 431 7.43 -22.47 21.08
C ASN A 431 5.92 -22.28 21.01
N ASP A 432 5.49 -21.07 21.28
CA ASP A 432 4.12 -20.65 21.21
C ASP A 432 3.14 -21.45 22.11
N GLN A 433 3.60 -21.83 23.27
CA GLN A 433 2.74 -22.44 24.29
C GLN A 433 1.82 -21.42 25.00
N GLY A 434 1.70 -20.22 24.46
CA GLY A 434 0.91 -19.14 25.05
C GLY A 434 1.62 -18.39 26.19
N ASP A 435 2.83 -18.78 26.53
CA ASP A 435 3.70 -18.11 27.50
C ASP A 435 4.92 -17.57 26.79
N SER A 436 4.69 -16.57 25.96
CA SER A 436 5.74 -15.91 25.19
C SER A 436 6.73 -15.23 26.11
N GLY A 437 8.02 -15.38 25.81
CA GLY A 437 9.03 -14.54 26.43
C GLY A 437 9.03 -13.11 25.94
N TYR A 438 8.14 -12.78 25.02
CA TYR A 438 7.90 -11.44 24.52
C TYR A 438 7.00 -10.68 25.51
N ILE A 439 7.48 -9.55 25.97
CA ILE A 439 6.71 -8.60 26.78
C ILE A 439 6.46 -7.40 25.88
N PRO A 440 5.20 -7.07 25.58
CA PRO A 440 4.88 -5.86 24.82
C PRO A 440 5.40 -4.61 25.57
N ASP A 441 5.99 -3.68 24.85
CA ASP A 441 6.44 -2.39 25.38
C ASP A 441 5.27 -1.48 25.75
#